data_71963e18173f1a3e5d3b717a1b86c49e
#
_entry.id   71963e18173f1a3e5d3b717a1b86c49e
#
_cell.length_a   1.000
_cell.length_b   1.000
_cell.length_c   1.000
_cell.angle_alpha   90.00
_cell.angle_beta   90.00
_cell.angle_gamma   90.00
#
_symmetry.space_group_name_H-M   'P 1'
#
loop_
_entity.id
_entity.type
_entity.pdbx_description
1 polymer ?
#
loop_
_entity_poly.entity_id
_entity_poly.type
_entity_poly.pdbx_seq_one_letter_code
_entity_poly.pdbx_strand_id
1 'polypeptide(L)'
;MKVLFLFPYPVGKSPSQRFRFEQYLGNLNDAGIEFDLAPFWSENAWYDLYQPGKYIKKTIGLLRGVVQRFLVLFRLSGYHFVFIHREVLPLGPPVIEWFLSRVFRKKIIYDFDDSIWLRNTSEENRVVSSFKFHSKVKAICRWSYKVSCGNSYLATFAKQFNASVIINPSTIDTRNLHDPALYKVSPKESGVLGTKSGDTITVGWTGTHSTLKYVDFLVPVLQKLESIYPHFRLVVIANKKPTLAVQSLTFFPWSKDHEMEDLLQLDIGIMPLSDDIWSRGKCGFKALQYMALGIPAVATPVGVNTEIIEHGVNGFLCTTEEEWFTCLKSLIDHPALRQQIGRRGREKVIDRYSVLSNTPTFLSLFA
;
A
#
# COMPACT_ATOMS: atom_id res chain seq x y z
N MET A 1 -26.13 1.27 13.39
CA MET A 1 -24.91 0.95 14.13
C MET A 1 -23.87 2.03 13.82
N LYS A 2 -23.05 2.47 14.83
CA LYS A 2 -22.10 3.55 14.59
C LYS A 2 -20.67 3.15 14.93
N VAL A 3 -19.69 3.52 14.08
CA VAL A 3 -18.28 3.16 14.17
C VAL A 3 -17.41 4.42 14.24
N LEU A 4 -16.42 4.45 15.13
CA LEU A 4 -15.41 5.48 15.16
C LEU A 4 -14.12 4.96 14.53
N PHE A 5 -13.62 5.63 13.49
CA PHE A 5 -12.35 5.33 12.85
C PHE A 5 -11.24 6.19 13.42
N LEU A 6 -10.24 5.56 14.02
CA LEU A 6 -9.01 6.19 14.51
C LEU A 6 -7.83 5.75 13.63
N PHE A 7 -7.17 6.71 13.00
CA PHE A 7 -6.09 6.43 12.04
C PHE A 7 -5.08 7.58 11.99
N PRO A 8 -3.85 7.35 11.49
CA PRO A 8 -2.77 8.34 11.64
C PRO A 8 -2.91 9.57 10.75
N TYR A 9 -3.19 9.43 9.46
CA TYR A 9 -3.03 10.50 8.46
C TYR A 9 -4.37 11.07 7.99
N PRO A 10 -4.41 12.29 7.42
CA PRO A 10 -5.63 12.84 6.84
C PRO A 10 -6.20 11.93 5.74
N VAL A 11 -7.52 11.98 5.56
CA VAL A 11 -8.24 11.19 4.55
C VAL A 11 -7.65 11.41 3.15
N GLY A 12 -7.45 10.33 2.42
CA GLY A 12 -6.94 10.35 1.05
C GLY A 12 -5.42 10.56 0.91
N LYS A 13 -4.67 10.76 2.01
CA LYS A 13 -3.22 11.08 1.93
C LYS A 13 -2.30 9.87 2.04
N SER A 14 -2.76 8.75 2.57
CA SER A 14 -1.92 7.55 2.75
C SER A 14 -2.47 6.36 1.97
N PRO A 15 -1.66 5.72 1.11
CA PRO A 15 -2.10 4.52 0.39
C PRO A 15 -2.62 3.44 1.34
N SER A 16 -1.95 3.19 2.48
CA SER A 16 -2.40 2.15 3.41
C SER A 16 -3.82 2.43 3.93
N GLN A 17 -4.20 3.67 4.21
CA GLN A 17 -5.56 4.02 4.63
C GLN A 17 -6.56 3.93 3.48
N ARG A 18 -6.20 4.52 2.32
CA ARG A 18 -7.05 4.51 1.11
C ARG A 18 -7.48 3.09 0.75
N PHE A 19 -6.54 2.14 0.71
CA PHE A 19 -6.73 0.77 0.23
C PHE A 19 -7.08 -0.26 1.32
N ARG A 20 -7.17 0.19 2.59
CA ARG A 20 -7.59 -0.67 3.71
C ARG A 20 -9.01 -0.41 4.14
N PHE A 21 -9.42 0.84 4.33
CA PHE A 21 -10.75 1.15 4.84
C PHE A 21 -11.44 2.33 4.15
N GLU A 22 -10.72 3.36 3.67
CA GLU A 22 -11.35 4.56 3.12
C GLU A 22 -12.21 4.25 1.88
N GLN A 23 -11.77 3.34 1.02
CA GLN A 23 -12.52 2.92 -0.16
C GLN A 23 -13.80 2.12 0.16
N TYR A 24 -13.99 1.67 1.40
CA TYR A 24 -15.20 0.97 1.86
C TYR A 24 -16.22 1.87 2.55
N LEU A 25 -15.94 3.17 2.71
CA LEU A 25 -16.83 4.08 3.43
C LEU A 25 -18.22 4.18 2.76
N GLY A 26 -18.29 4.12 1.43
CA GLY A 26 -19.54 4.01 0.70
C GLY A 26 -20.32 2.74 1.05
N ASN A 27 -19.63 1.59 1.06
CA ASN A 27 -20.22 0.30 1.38
C ASN A 27 -20.75 0.22 2.84
N LEU A 28 -20.11 0.95 3.77
CA LEU A 28 -20.62 1.07 5.15
C LEU A 28 -21.95 1.82 5.18
N ASN A 29 -22.05 2.95 4.46
CA ASN A 29 -23.31 3.70 4.34
C ASN A 29 -24.42 2.85 3.73
N ASP A 30 -24.11 2.12 2.64
CA ASP A 30 -25.06 1.23 1.98
C ASP A 30 -25.55 0.10 2.90
N ALA A 31 -24.69 -0.33 3.84
CA ALA A 31 -25.03 -1.32 4.87
C ALA A 31 -25.72 -0.71 6.11
N GLY A 32 -26.06 0.58 6.12
CA GLY A 32 -26.65 1.28 7.26
C GLY A 32 -25.72 1.44 8.47
N ILE A 33 -24.41 1.45 8.24
CA ILE A 33 -23.40 1.65 9.27
C ILE A 33 -22.92 3.10 9.23
N GLU A 34 -23.31 3.87 10.22
CA GLU A 34 -22.82 5.24 10.41
C GLU A 34 -21.38 5.22 10.89
N PHE A 35 -20.59 6.22 10.52
CA PHE A 35 -19.23 6.34 10.97
C PHE A 35 -18.76 7.78 11.13
N ASP A 36 -17.78 7.97 12.02
CA ASP A 36 -17.02 9.22 12.15
C ASP A 36 -15.53 8.92 11.91
N LEU A 37 -14.87 9.84 11.20
CA LEU A 37 -13.46 9.75 10.85
C LEU A 37 -12.64 10.68 11.74
N ALA A 38 -11.64 10.12 12.42
CA ALA A 38 -10.79 10.88 13.33
C ALA A 38 -9.30 10.63 13.02
N PRO A 39 -8.71 11.35 12.04
CA PRO A 39 -7.28 11.31 11.79
C PRO A 39 -6.49 11.88 12.97
N PHE A 40 -5.27 11.38 13.20
CA PHE A 40 -4.38 11.94 14.22
C PHE A 40 -3.75 13.27 13.74
N TRP A 41 -3.21 13.27 12.53
CA TRP A 41 -2.63 14.46 11.94
C TRP A 41 -3.68 15.26 11.15
N SER A 42 -3.76 16.57 11.39
CA SER A 42 -4.48 17.48 10.47
C SER A 42 -3.71 17.62 9.17
N GLU A 43 -4.35 18.10 8.09
CA GLU A 43 -3.68 18.29 6.79
C GLU A 43 -2.43 19.19 6.90
N ASN A 44 -2.54 20.32 7.60
CA ASN A 44 -1.41 21.23 7.80
C ASN A 44 -0.27 20.57 8.59
N ALA A 45 -0.58 19.83 9.66
CA ALA A 45 0.41 19.15 10.46
C ALA A 45 1.07 17.99 9.68
N TRP A 46 0.31 17.28 8.85
CA TRP A 46 0.84 16.25 7.96
C TRP A 46 1.78 16.82 6.91
N TYR A 47 1.43 17.96 6.30
CA TYR A 47 2.30 18.65 5.36
C TYR A 47 3.62 19.08 6.02
N ASP A 48 3.55 19.70 7.22
CA ASP A 48 4.72 20.14 7.96
C ASP A 48 5.62 18.96 8.42
N LEU A 49 5.06 17.76 8.60
CA LEU A 49 5.81 16.57 9.03
C LEU A 49 6.95 16.23 8.06
N TYR A 50 6.71 16.37 6.76
CA TYR A 50 7.68 16.05 5.70
C TYR A 50 8.59 17.23 5.29
N GLN A 51 8.37 18.42 5.88
CA GLN A 51 9.24 19.56 5.61
C GLN A 51 10.47 19.52 6.54
N PRO A 52 11.68 19.80 6.03
CA PRO A 52 12.88 19.94 6.86
C PRO A 52 12.75 21.13 7.83
N GLY A 53 13.38 21.05 8.99
CA GLY A 53 13.26 22.08 10.02
C GLY A 53 11.92 22.03 10.76
N LYS A 54 11.12 23.02 10.77
CA LYS A 54 9.73 23.14 11.32
C LYS A 54 9.46 22.37 12.62
N TYR A 55 10.46 22.14 13.48
CA TYR A 55 10.35 21.30 14.69
C TYR A 55 9.22 21.78 15.63
N ILE A 56 9.08 23.10 15.82
CA ILE A 56 8.02 23.68 16.68
C ILE A 56 6.64 23.32 16.12
N LYS A 57 6.41 23.48 14.80
CA LYS A 57 5.12 23.15 14.18
C LYS A 57 4.83 21.65 14.27
N LYS A 58 5.84 20.80 14.09
CA LYS A 58 5.70 19.34 14.25
C LYS A 58 5.31 18.98 15.69
N THR A 59 5.94 19.61 16.69
CA THR A 59 5.61 19.40 18.12
C THR A 59 4.19 19.88 18.43
N ILE A 60 3.79 21.06 17.96
CA ILE A 60 2.42 21.56 18.16
C ILE A 60 1.40 20.62 17.50
N GLY A 61 1.68 20.14 16.27
CA GLY A 61 0.84 19.17 15.58
C GLY A 61 0.68 17.88 16.38
N LEU A 62 1.78 17.35 16.93
CA LEU A 62 1.78 16.16 17.78
C LEU A 62 0.93 16.37 19.03
N LEU A 63 1.16 17.46 19.78
CA LEU A 63 0.41 17.78 21.00
C LEU A 63 -1.09 17.94 20.71
N ARG A 64 -1.45 18.64 19.65
CA ARG A 64 -2.85 18.79 19.22
C ARG A 64 -3.50 17.43 18.90
N GLY A 65 -2.79 16.57 18.18
CA GLY A 65 -3.26 15.20 17.90
C GLY A 65 -3.48 14.39 19.18
N VAL A 66 -2.55 14.45 20.14
CA VAL A 66 -2.70 13.80 21.45
C VAL A 66 -3.92 14.31 22.20
N VAL A 67 -4.09 15.64 22.31
CA VAL A 67 -5.26 16.25 22.96
C VAL A 67 -6.56 15.80 22.30
N GLN A 68 -6.61 15.80 20.96
CA GLN A 68 -7.80 15.32 20.22
C GLN A 68 -8.12 13.86 20.54
N ARG A 69 -7.11 13.00 20.69
CA ARG A 69 -7.31 11.59 21.07
C ARG A 69 -7.91 11.44 22.47
N PHE A 70 -7.47 12.26 23.44
CA PHE A 70 -8.11 12.26 24.77
C PHE A 70 -9.54 12.80 24.71
N LEU A 71 -9.81 13.85 23.94
CA LEU A 71 -11.17 14.40 23.79
C LEU A 71 -12.15 13.41 23.16
N VAL A 72 -11.67 12.53 22.27
CA VAL A 72 -12.48 11.44 21.69
C VAL A 72 -13.02 10.51 22.77
N LEU A 73 -12.29 10.27 23.87
CA LEU A 73 -12.74 9.37 24.95
C LEU A 73 -14.05 9.84 25.60
N PHE A 74 -14.32 11.15 25.61
CA PHE A 74 -15.57 11.71 26.16
C PHE A 74 -16.79 11.58 25.22
N ARG A 75 -16.57 11.17 23.97
CA ARG A 75 -17.64 11.03 22.97
C ARG A 75 -17.96 9.57 22.63
N LEU A 76 -17.38 8.61 23.35
CA LEU A 76 -17.46 7.19 23.02
C LEU A 76 -18.85 6.57 23.20
N SER A 77 -19.75 7.15 24.02
CA SER A 77 -21.06 6.55 24.36
C SER A 77 -21.88 6.16 23.13
N GLY A 78 -21.81 6.98 22.06
CA GLY A 78 -22.57 6.77 20.82
C GLY A 78 -22.01 5.72 19.86
N TYR A 79 -20.81 5.15 20.11
CA TYR A 79 -20.18 4.22 19.18
C TYR A 79 -20.28 2.79 19.68
N HIS A 80 -20.60 1.87 18.75
CA HIS A 80 -20.64 0.42 18.98
C HIS A 80 -19.25 -0.20 18.82
N PHE A 81 -18.50 0.27 17.80
CA PHE A 81 -17.15 -0.18 17.48
C PHE A 81 -16.17 0.98 17.37
N VAL A 82 -14.91 0.70 17.67
CA VAL A 82 -13.78 1.59 17.38
C VAL A 82 -12.84 0.85 16.42
N PHE A 83 -12.73 1.33 15.20
CA PHE A 83 -11.79 0.82 14.22
C PHE A 83 -10.47 1.58 14.34
N ILE A 84 -9.39 0.86 14.59
CA ILE A 84 -8.04 1.44 14.75
C ILE A 84 -7.17 0.93 13.60
N HIS A 85 -6.76 1.84 12.70
CA HIS A 85 -5.78 1.53 11.68
C HIS A 85 -4.37 1.84 12.17
N ARG A 86 -3.53 0.80 12.28
CA ARG A 86 -2.13 0.81 12.72
C ARG A 86 -1.95 1.25 14.18
N GLU A 87 -2.29 2.49 14.53
CA GLU A 87 -2.05 3.04 15.89
C GLU A 87 -2.93 4.25 16.18
N VAL A 88 -3.28 4.45 17.44
CA VAL A 88 -4.01 5.63 17.90
C VAL A 88 -3.05 6.79 18.14
N LEU A 89 -1.90 6.50 18.75
CA LEU A 89 -0.82 7.47 18.99
C LEU A 89 0.46 7.01 18.27
N PRO A 90 1.15 7.92 17.54
CA PRO A 90 2.37 7.57 16.82
C PRO A 90 3.56 7.25 17.75
N LEU A 91 3.54 7.76 18.97
CA LEU A 91 4.58 7.58 19.98
C LEU A 91 3.98 7.10 21.30
N GLY A 92 4.78 6.42 22.08
CA GLY A 92 4.43 5.99 23.43
C GLY A 92 3.65 4.66 23.52
N PRO A 93 3.30 4.26 24.76
CA PRO A 93 2.54 3.05 25.03
C PRO A 93 1.08 3.17 24.59
N PRO A 94 0.35 2.05 24.45
CA PRO A 94 -1.05 2.03 23.95
C PRO A 94 -2.06 2.41 25.06
N VAL A 95 -1.90 3.59 25.62
CA VAL A 95 -2.74 4.06 26.76
C VAL A 95 -4.18 4.26 26.34
N ILE A 96 -4.38 4.90 25.19
CA ILE A 96 -5.74 5.17 24.67
C ILE A 96 -6.44 3.86 24.34
N GLU A 97 -5.75 2.92 23.69
CA GLU A 97 -6.28 1.60 23.34
C GLU A 97 -6.64 0.80 24.61
N TRP A 98 -5.85 0.95 25.67
CA TRP A 98 -6.15 0.35 26.97
C TRP A 98 -7.44 0.95 27.58
N PHE A 99 -7.59 2.28 27.59
CA PHE A 99 -8.82 2.93 28.04
C PHE A 99 -10.04 2.47 27.22
N LEU A 100 -9.92 2.46 25.90
CA LEU A 100 -10.99 2.00 25.01
C LEU A 100 -11.46 0.58 25.34
N SER A 101 -10.52 -0.33 25.57
CA SER A 101 -10.81 -1.73 25.84
C SER A 101 -11.25 -1.99 27.29
N ARG A 102 -10.51 -1.48 28.29
CA ARG A 102 -10.65 -1.89 29.68
C ARG A 102 -11.60 -1.00 30.48
N VAL A 103 -11.59 0.30 30.22
CA VAL A 103 -12.43 1.26 30.94
C VAL A 103 -13.77 1.43 30.21
N PHE A 104 -13.72 1.78 28.94
CA PHE A 104 -14.94 2.03 28.14
C PHE A 104 -15.55 0.76 27.56
N ARG A 105 -14.86 -0.37 27.62
CA ARG A 105 -15.30 -1.69 27.14
C ARG A 105 -15.82 -1.66 25.69
N LYS A 106 -15.19 -0.85 24.83
CA LYS A 106 -15.53 -0.76 23.41
C LYS A 106 -15.02 -1.97 22.63
N LYS A 107 -15.77 -2.42 21.65
CA LYS A 107 -15.34 -3.43 20.70
C LYS A 107 -14.33 -2.80 19.74
N ILE A 108 -13.06 -3.09 19.93
CA ILE A 108 -11.96 -2.60 19.08
C ILE A 108 -11.80 -3.54 17.89
N ILE A 109 -11.79 -2.98 16.68
CA ILE A 109 -11.31 -3.65 15.47
C ILE A 109 -9.94 -3.07 15.16
N TYR A 110 -8.89 -3.90 15.26
CA TYR A 110 -7.52 -3.48 15.04
C TYR A 110 -7.05 -3.91 13.66
N ASP A 111 -6.69 -2.96 12.80
CA ASP A 111 -6.29 -3.20 11.41
C ASP A 111 -4.85 -2.80 11.14
N PHE A 112 -4.11 -3.66 10.43
CA PHE A 112 -2.77 -3.36 9.95
C PHE A 112 -2.38 -4.16 8.69
N ASP A 113 -1.54 -3.55 7.86
CA ASP A 113 -1.12 -3.99 6.54
C ASP A 113 0.41 -4.11 6.35
N ASP A 114 1.16 -3.91 7.44
CA ASP A 114 2.62 -4.03 7.51
C ASP A 114 3.05 -4.69 8.83
N SER A 115 4.28 -5.20 8.87
CA SER A 115 4.91 -5.77 10.09
C SER A 115 5.25 -4.70 11.13
N ILE A 116 4.28 -3.90 11.56
CA ILE A 116 4.46 -2.71 12.42
C ILE A 116 5.02 -3.00 13.82
N TRP A 117 5.09 -4.27 14.23
CA TRP A 117 5.75 -4.73 15.47
C TRP A 117 7.27 -4.85 15.32
N LEU A 118 7.79 -4.79 14.09
CA LEU A 118 9.22 -4.82 13.80
C LEU A 118 9.78 -3.39 13.78
N ARG A 119 11.04 -3.27 14.21
CA ARG A 119 11.77 -2.02 14.05
C ARG A 119 12.24 -1.92 12.59
N ASN A 120 11.59 -1.10 11.81
CA ASN A 120 12.07 -0.72 10.49
C ASN A 120 12.24 0.80 10.47
N THR A 121 13.47 1.23 10.52
CA THR A 121 13.82 2.65 10.56
C THR A 121 14.78 2.97 9.45
N SER A 122 14.43 3.97 8.62
CA SER A 122 15.42 4.71 7.88
C SER A 122 16.36 5.40 8.89
N GLU A 123 17.61 5.58 8.54
CA GLU A 123 18.61 6.25 9.40
C GLU A 123 18.11 7.61 9.91
N GLU A 124 17.38 8.35 9.08
CA GLU A 124 16.77 9.64 9.39
C GLU A 124 15.76 9.59 10.57
N ASN A 125 15.14 8.44 10.82
CA ASN A 125 14.11 8.28 11.85
C ASN A 125 14.56 7.44 13.06
N ARG A 126 15.84 7.15 13.19
CA ARG A 126 16.40 6.25 14.21
C ARG A 126 16.07 6.69 15.64
N VAL A 127 16.15 7.99 15.92
CA VAL A 127 15.83 8.56 17.25
C VAL A 127 14.33 8.44 17.54
N VAL A 128 13.47 8.81 16.60
CA VAL A 128 12.01 8.73 16.75
C VAL A 128 11.53 7.28 16.90
N SER A 129 12.22 6.34 16.26
CA SER A 129 11.93 4.91 16.34
C SER A 129 12.08 4.34 17.74
N SER A 130 13.00 4.86 18.55
CA SER A 130 13.19 4.42 19.94
C SER A 130 11.98 4.75 20.83
N PHE A 131 11.22 5.78 20.47
CA PHE A 131 9.99 6.18 21.15
C PHE A 131 8.72 5.52 20.57
N LYS A 132 8.84 4.79 19.46
CA LYS A 132 7.76 3.94 18.94
C LYS A 132 7.76 2.62 19.72
N PHE A 133 6.85 2.47 20.63
CA PHE A 133 6.66 1.22 21.38
C PHE A 133 6.15 0.11 20.44
N HIS A 134 7.04 -0.52 19.67
CA HIS A 134 6.68 -1.59 18.72
C HIS A 134 5.97 -2.77 19.39
N SER A 135 6.29 -3.03 20.68
CA SER A 135 5.62 -4.04 21.51
C SER A 135 4.14 -3.75 21.78
N LYS A 136 3.67 -2.50 21.56
CA LYS A 136 2.25 -2.14 21.76
C LYS A 136 1.31 -2.94 20.87
N VAL A 137 1.76 -3.35 19.69
CA VAL A 137 0.97 -4.11 18.71
C VAL A 137 0.43 -5.41 19.34
N LYS A 138 1.28 -6.13 20.11
CA LYS A 138 0.88 -7.37 20.82
C LYS A 138 -0.24 -7.11 21.83
N ALA A 139 -0.14 -6.00 22.58
CA ALA A 139 -1.12 -5.64 23.57
C ALA A 139 -2.45 -5.22 22.92
N ILE A 140 -2.39 -4.43 21.87
CA ILE A 140 -3.58 -4.01 21.12
C ILE A 140 -4.28 -5.22 20.50
N CYS A 141 -3.56 -6.14 19.86
CA CYS A 141 -4.13 -7.40 19.35
C CYS A 141 -4.88 -8.15 20.45
N ARG A 142 -4.28 -8.30 21.65
CA ARG A 142 -4.89 -9.01 22.80
C ARG A 142 -6.17 -8.34 23.31
N TRP A 143 -6.25 -7.03 23.22
CA TRP A 143 -7.39 -6.26 23.72
C TRP A 143 -8.50 -6.06 22.69
N SER A 144 -8.23 -6.37 21.44
CA SER A 144 -9.19 -6.16 20.36
C SER A 144 -10.27 -7.21 20.34
N TYR A 145 -11.47 -6.79 19.94
CA TYR A 145 -12.60 -7.68 19.64
C TYR A 145 -12.30 -8.53 18.42
N LYS A 146 -11.79 -7.90 17.36
CA LYS A 146 -11.28 -8.57 16.14
C LYS A 146 -9.99 -7.90 15.68
N VAL A 147 -9.13 -8.68 15.02
CA VAL A 147 -7.92 -8.18 14.37
C VAL A 147 -8.03 -8.40 12.87
N SER A 148 -7.92 -7.33 12.09
CA SER A 148 -7.94 -7.32 10.63
C SER A 148 -6.49 -7.24 10.13
N CYS A 149 -6.04 -8.25 9.40
CA CYS A 149 -4.68 -8.36 8.90
C CYS A 149 -4.65 -8.38 7.38
N GLY A 150 -3.70 -7.67 6.78
CA GLY A 150 -3.62 -7.55 5.33
C GLY A 150 -3.17 -8.81 4.59
N ASN A 151 -2.59 -9.80 5.27
CA ASN A 151 -2.15 -11.06 4.67
C ASN A 151 -2.00 -12.17 5.73
N SER A 152 -1.71 -13.39 5.26
CA SER A 152 -1.55 -14.60 6.08
C SER A 152 -0.38 -14.52 7.08
N TYR A 153 0.74 -13.89 6.70
CA TYR A 153 1.90 -13.68 7.58
C TYR A 153 1.56 -12.78 8.77
N LEU A 154 0.89 -11.66 8.52
CA LEU A 154 0.41 -10.75 9.56
C LEU A 154 -0.62 -11.42 10.47
N ALA A 155 -1.53 -12.22 9.88
CA ALA A 155 -2.51 -12.98 10.61
C ALA A 155 -1.88 -14.03 11.54
N THR A 156 -0.82 -14.71 11.08
CA THR A 156 -0.05 -15.68 11.91
C THR A 156 0.55 -15.01 13.15
N PHE A 157 1.08 -13.80 13.00
CA PHE A 157 1.52 -13.02 14.16
C PHE A 157 0.36 -12.66 15.10
N ALA A 158 -0.75 -12.14 14.56
CA ALA A 158 -1.89 -11.69 15.36
C ALA A 158 -2.55 -12.85 16.13
N LYS A 159 -2.65 -14.05 15.53
CA LYS A 159 -3.22 -15.26 16.13
C LYS A 159 -2.52 -15.72 17.41
N GLN A 160 -1.28 -15.30 17.63
CA GLN A 160 -0.57 -15.56 18.90
C GLN A 160 -1.21 -14.79 20.08
N PHE A 161 -2.00 -13.76 19.82
CA PHE A 161 -2.54 -12.85 20.84
C PHE A 161 -4.05 -12.74 20.82
N ASN A 162 -4.72 -13.10 19.73
CA ASN A 162 -6.17 -12.97 19.56
C ASN A 162 -6.71 -14.14 18.71
N ALA A 163 -7.80 -14.77 19.18
CA ALA A 163 -8.44 -15.85 18.45
C ALA A 163 -9.29 -15.36 17.25
N SER A 164 -9.77 -14.11 17.31
CA SER A 164 -10.64 -13.51 16.30
C SER A 164 -9.84 -12.69 15.28
N VAL A 165 -9.04 -13.39 14.46
CA VAL A 165 -8.20 -12.79 13.42
C VAL A 165 -8.82 -13.05 12.05
N ILE A 166 -9.03 -11.98 11.28
CA ILE A 166 -9.59 -12.00 9.92
C ILE A 166 -8.51 -11.54 8.94
N ILE A 167 -8.28 -12.32 7.89
CA ILE A 167 -7.49 -11.86 6.74
C ILE A 167 -8.39 -11.00 5.88
N ASN A 168 -8.11 -9.71 5.88
CA ASN A 168 -8.75 -8.70 5.07
C ASN A 168 -7.66 -8.11 4.16
N PRO A 169 -7.49 -8.56 2.92
CA PRO A 169 -6.40 -8.15 2.05
C PRO A 169 -6.47 -6.65 1.74
N SER A 170 -5.35 -6.06 1.32
CA SER A 170 -5.41 -4.79 0.62
C SER A 170 -6.10 -4.98 -0.71
N THR A 171 -7.06 -4.12 -1.02
CA THR A 171 -7.94 -4.27 -2.17
C THR A 171 -7.87 -3.07 -3.11
N ILE A 172 -8.35 -3.26 -4.31
CA ILE A 172 -8.31 -2.28 -5.39
C ILE A 172 -9.74 -1.95 -5.82
N ASP A 173 -10.06 -0.67 -5.95
CA ASP A 173 -11.32 -0.24 -6.59
C ASP A 173 -11.19 -0.38 -8.11
N THR A 174 -11.66 -1.49 -8.62
CA THR A 174 -11.62 -1.86 -10.04
C THR A 174 -12.76 -1.28 -10.87
N ARG A 175 -13.66 -0.49 -10.26
CA ARG A 175 -14.80 0.12 -10.94
C ARG A 175 -14.69 1.62 -11.08
N ASN A 176 -14.26 2.30 -10.01
CA ASN A 176 -14.29 3.77 -9.96
C ASN A 176 -12.90 4.39 -10.04
N LEU A 177 -11.81 3.61 -9.86
CA LEU A 177 -10.45 4.12 -9.86
C LEU A 177 -9.51 3.33 -10.78
N HIS A 178 -9.32 2.01 -10.56
CA HIS A 178 -8.40 1.19 -11.34
C HIS A 178 -9.14 0.47 -12.49
N ASP A 179 -9.95 1.20 -13.23
CA ASP A 179 -10.52 0.72 -14.49
C ASP A 179 -9.86 1.46 -15.67
N PRO A 180 -9.10 0.75 -16.51
CA PRO A 180 -8.46 1.39 -17.68
C PRO A 180 -9.45 2.11 -18.61
N ALA A 181 -10.72 1.66 -18.64
CA ALA A 181 -11.75 2.27 -19.48
C ALA A 181 -12.13 3.70 -19.05
N LEU A 182 -11.83 4.09 -17.79
CA LEU A 182 -12.11 5.45 -17.29
C LEU A 182 -11.12 6.49 -17.81
N TYR A 183 -9.98 6.06 -18.34
CA TYR A 183 -8.89 6.95 -18.72
C TYR A 183 -8.71 6.96 -20.24
N LYS A 184 -8.77 8.15 -20.83
CA LYS A 184 -8.34 8.35 -22.22
C LYS A 184 -6.81 8.38 -22.23
N VAL A 185 -6.19 7.21 -22.34
CA VAL A 185 -4.75 7.17 -22.59
C VAL A 185 -4.57 7.62 -24.03
N SER A 186 -4.15 8.86 -24.23
CA SER A 186 -3.61 9.29 -25.53
C SER A 186 -2.46 8.35 -25.89
N PRO A 187 -2.31 7.96 -27.18
CA PRO A 187 -1.15 7.16 -27.59
C PRO A 187 0.09 7.84 -27.01
N LYS A 188 0.88 7.09 -26.23
CA LYS A 188 2.00 7.52 -25.39
C LYS A 188 2.69 8.77 -25.91
N GLU A 189 2.30 9.94 -25.43
CA GLU A 189 3.05 11.16 -25.65
C GLU A 189 4.30 11.06 -24.80
N SER A 190 5.40 10.70 -25.44
CA SER A 190 6.73 10.76 -24.85
C SER A 190 7.01 12.20 -24.43
N GLY A 191 6.82 12.51 -23.15
CA GLY A 191 7.34 13.74 -22.58
C GLY A 191 8.83 13.83 -22.83
N VAL A 192 9.24 14.89 -23.55
CA VAL A 192 10.58 15.26 -23.99
C VAL A 192 11.05 14.55 -25.26
N LEU A 193 10.94 15.30 -26.37
CA LEU A 193 11.48 15.07 -27.72
C LEU A 193 10.79 13.99 -28.58
N GLY A 194 9.68 14.34 -29.19
CA GLY A 194 9.38 14.22 -30.61
C GLY A 194 9.70 12.89 -31.35
N THR A 195 9.31 11.73 -30.82
CA THR A 195 9.12 10.56 -31.67
C THR A 195 7.89 9.78 -31.17
N LYS A 196 6.80 9.90 -31.92
CA LYS A 196 5.72 8.91 -31.89
C LYS A 196 6.29 7.62 -32.48
N SER A 197 6.87 6.75 -31.66
CA SER A 197 7.24 5.41 -32.08
C SER A 197 6.36 4.43 -31.31
N GLY A 198 5.56 3.65 -32.02
CA GLY A 198 4.76 2.55 -31.48
C GLY A 198 5.59 1.42 -30.86
N ASP A 199 6.90 1.55 -30.87
CA ASP A 199 7.88 0.52 -30.50
C ASP A 199 8.46 0.69 -29.10
N THR A 200 8.17 1.80 -28.37
CA THR A 200 8.72 2.00 -27.01
C THR A 200 8.09 1.05 -26.02
N ILE A 201 8.92 0.25 -25.35
CA ILE A 201 8.51 -0.64 -24.27
C ILE A 201 8.88 -0.03 -22.91
N THR A 202 7.90 0.08 -22.03
CA THR A 202 8.07 0.74 -20.74
C THR A 202 7.96 -0.26 -19.60
N VAL A 203 9.06 -0.48 -18.90
CA VAL A 203 9.08 -1.20 -17.61
C VAL A 203 9.00 -0.17 -16.49
N GLY A 204 8.12 -0.37 -15.53
CA GLY A 204 7.90 0.64 -14.50
C GLY A 204 7.78 0.14 -13.07
N TRP A 205 8.16 1.03 -12.17
CA TRP A 205 8.03 0.84 -10.74
C TRP A 205 7.35 2.05 -10.10
N THR A 206 6.41 1.79 -9.17
CA THR A 206 5.81 2.84 -8.34
C THR A 206 6.08 2.59 -6.86
N GLY A 207 6.27 3.67 -6.10
CA GLY A 207 6.44 3.54 -4.65
C GLY A 207 7.01 4.78 -3.97
N THR A 208 7.35 4.62 -2.70
CA THR A 208 8.01 5.67 -1.92
C THR A 208 9.53 5.55 -2.03
N HIS A 209 10.24 6.66 -1.85
CA HIS A 209 11.70 6.68 -1.86
C HIS A 209 12.32 5.63 -0.92
N SER A 210 11.72 5.38 0.25
CA SER A 210 12.23 4.40 1.22
C SER A 210 12.20 2.94 0.72
N THR A 211 11.42 2.64 -0.32
CA THR A 211 11.33 1.30 -0.93
C THR A 211 12.04 1.21 -2.28
N LEU A 212 12.61 2.30 -2.76
CA LEU A 212 13.37 2.35 -4.01
C LEU A 212 14.60 1.45 -3.98
N LYS A 213 15.24 1.29 -2.81
CA LYS A 213 16.39 0.39 -2.60
C LYS A 213 16.19 -1.04 -3.11
N TYR A 214 14.94 -1.49 -3.22
CA TYR A 214 14.67 -2.83 -3.78
C TYR A 214 14.85 -2.88 -5.30
N VAL A 215 14.80 -1.74 -5.99
CA VAL A 215 15.04 -1.66 -7.44
C VAL A 215 16.54 -1.72 -7.74
N ASP A 216 17.41 -1.34 -6.79
CA ASP A 216 18.87 -1.38 -6.98
C ASP A 216 19.39 -2.76 -7.39
N PHE A 217 18.77 -3.82 -6.86
CA PHE A 217 19.07 -5.22 -7.23
C PHE A 217 18.86 -5.49 -8.74
N LEU A 218 17.92 -4.79 -9.38
CA LEU A 218 17.58 -4.99 -10.78
C LEU A 218 18.40 -4.14 -11.74
N VAL A 219 19.25 -3.23 -11.26
CA VAL A 219 20.02 -2.33 -12.12
C VAL A 219 20.82 -3.09 -13.18
N PRO A 220 21.54 -4.20 -12.90
CA PRO A 220 22.26 -4.96 -13.92
C PRO A 220 21.31 -5.55 -15.00
N VAL A 221 20.15 -6.02 -14.59
CA VAL A 221 19.12 -6.57 -15.52
C VAL A 221 18.57 -5.46 -16.41
N LEU A 222 18.24 -4.30 -15.83
CA LEU A 222 17.70 -3.15 -16.57
C LEU A 222 18.73 -2.59 -17.56
N GLN A 223 20.01 -2.50 -17.20
CA GLN A 223 21.09 -2.10 -18.09
C GLN A 223 21.27 -3.09 -19.24
N LYS A 224 21.18 -4.39 -18.98
CA LYS A 224 21.23 -5.43 -20.01
C LYS A 224 20.07 -5.30 -21.00
N LEU A 225 18.85 -5.07 -20.50
CA LEU A 225 17.67 -4.83 -21.36
C LEU A 225 17.84 -3.55 -22.19
N GLU A 226 18.28 -2.46 -21.59
CA GLU A 226 18.54 -1.19 -22.26
C GLU A 226 19.57 -1.32 -23.39
N SER A 227 20.59 -2.16 -23.23
CA SER A 227 21.59 -2.43 -24.27
C SER A 227 21.06 -3.23 -25.46
N ILE A 228 20.02 -4.06 -25.26
CA ILE A 228 19.42 -4.92 -26.28
C ILE A 228 18.29 -4.20 -27.03
N TYR A 229 17.49 -3.40 -26.28
CA TYR A 229 16.30 -2.75 -26.83
C TYR A 229 16.49 -1.22 -26.92
N PRO A 230 16.74 -0.66 -28.11
CA PRO A 230 16.97 0.78 -28.29
C PRO A 230 15.82 1.67 -27.79
N HIS A 231 14.61 1.12 -27.76
CA HIS A 231 13.40 1.83 -27.33
C HIS A 231 12.92 1.38 -25.93
N PHE A 232 13.79 0.78 -25.14
CA PHE A 232 13.51 0.46 -23.75
C PHE A 232 13.45 1.72 -22.89
N ARG A 233 12.50 1.79 -21.97
CA ARG A 233 12.36 2.87 -21.01
C ARG A 233 12.05 2.33 -19.63
N LEU A 234 12.81 2.74 -18.62
CA LEU A 234 12.50 2.55 -17.22
C LEU A 234 11.71 3.75 -16.71
N VAL A 235 10.50 3.55 -16.20
CA VAL A 235 9.71 4.59 -15.53
C VAL A 235 9.70 4.36 -14.04
N VAL A 236 10.03 5.40 -13.27
CA VAL A 236 9.91 5.39 -11.80
C VAL A 236 8.93 6.46 -11.37
N ILE A 237 7.83 6.03 -10.75
CA ILE A 237 6.79 6.90 -10.18
C ILE A 237 6.99 6.95 -8.67
N ALA A 238 7.50 8.06 -8.12
CA ALA A 238 7.85 8.15 -6.71
C ALA A 238 7.76 9.59 -6.17
N ASN A 239 7.79 9.73 -4.85
CA ASN A 239 7.79 11.03 -4.18
C ASN A 239 9.14 11.77 -4.22
N LYS A 240 10.22 11.11 -4.68
CA LYS A 240 11.56 11.69 -4.83
C LYS A 240 12.27 11.03 -6.01
N LYS A 241 13.00 11.84 -6.78
CA LYS A 241 13.77 11.37 -7.95
C LYS A 241 14.83 10.33 -7.52
N PRO A 242 14.88 9.17 -8.20
CA PRO A 242 15.88 8.13 -7.92
C PRO A 242 17.26 8.49 -8.49
N THR A 243 18.28 7.82 -7.96
CA THR A 243 19.66 7.85 -8.47
C THR A 243 20.05 6.44 -8.94
N LEU A 244 19.30 5.89 -9.90
CA LEU A 244 19.60 4.59 -10.50
C LEU A 244 20.50 4.75 -11.72
N ALA A 245 21.49 3.87 -11.87
CA ALA A 245 22.42 3.88 -13.00
C ALA A 245 21.79 3.22 -14.25
N VAL A 246 20.67 3.76 -14.73
CA VAL A 246 19.96 3.33 -15.95
C VAL A 246 19.75 4.58 -16.81
N GLN A 247 20.24 4.55 -18.08
CA GLN A 247 20.24 5.73 -18.96
C GLN A 247 18.84 6.11 -19.44
N SER A 248 18.00 5.09 -19.72
CA SER A 248 16.60 5.24 -20.17
C SER A 248 15.62 5.62 -19.06
N LEU A 249 16.14 5.98 -17.85
CA LEU A 249 15.32 6.32 -16.69
C LEU A 249 14.49 7.59 -16.94
N THR A 250 13.19 7.45 -16.81
CA THR A 250 12.22 8.55 -16.77
C THR A 250 11.58 8.60 -15.37
N PHE A 251 11.53 9.76 -14.77
CA PHE A 251 10.97 9.98 -13.44
C PHE A 251 9.66 10.75 -13.50
N PHE A 252 8.61 10.20 -12.91
CA PHE A 252 7.34 10.90 -12.67
C PHE A 252 7.18 11.18 -11.17
N PRO A 253 7.06 12.45 -10.74
CA PRO A 253 6.74 12.76 -9.35
C PRO A 253 5.34 12.25 -9.05
N TRP A 254 5.23 11.35 -8.07
CA TRP A 254 3.93 10.78 -7.70
C TRP A 254 2.94 11.84 -7.25
N SER A 255 1.75 11.80 -7.80
CA SER A 255 0.61 12.63 -7.43
C SER A 255 -0.64 11.75 -7.41
N LYS A 256 -1.53 11.98 -6.45
CA LYS A 256 -2.80 11.25 -6.39
C LYS A 256 -3.66 11.48 -7.65
N ASP A 257 -3.60 12.69 -8.18
CA ASP A 257 -4.46 13.12 -9.29
C ASP A 257 -4.03 12.53 -10.64
N HIS A 258 -2.74 12.17 -10.77
CA HIS A 258 -2.17 11.55 -11.98
C HIS A 258 -1.76 10.08 -11.79
N GLU A 259 -2.02 9.49 -10.61
CA GLU A 259 -1.57 8.14 -10.26
C GLU A 259 -1.95 7.09 -11.32
N MET A 260 -3.19 7.14 -11.81
CA MET A 260 -3.68 6.16 -12.79
C MET A 260 -3.12 6.41 -14.19
N GLU A 261 -3.06 7.65 -14.61
CA GLU A 261 -2.50 8.04 -15.91
C GLU A 261 -1.03 7.67 -16.01
N ASP A 262 -0.26 7.91 -14.92
CA ASP A 262 1.15 7.54 -14.85
C ASP A 262 1.34 6.01 -14.86
N LEU A 263 0.52 5.26 -14.13
CA LEU A 263 0.56 3.80 -14.14
C LEU A 263 0.22 3.22 -15.52
N LEU A 264 -0.74 3.80 -16.23
CA LEU A 264 -1.13 3.37 -17.57
C LEU A 264 -0.07 3.65 -18.66
N GLN A 265 1.01 4.39 -18.32
CA GLN A 265 2.20 4.50 -19.19
C GLN A 265 3.03 3.21 -19.22
N LEU A 266 2.83 2.30 -18.27
CA LEU A 266 3.63 1.10 -18.11
C LEU A 266 3.13 -0.03 -18.99
N ASP A 267 4.04 -0.76 -19.65
CA ASP A 267 3.75 -2.02 -20.34
C ASP A 267 3.97 -3.22 -19.42
N ILE A 268 4.89 -3.09 -18.46
CA ILE A 268 5.25 -4.12 -17.49
C ILE A 268 5.52 -3.43 -16.14
N GLY A 269 4.88 -3.91 -15.08
CA GLY A 269 5.10 -3.42 -13.71
C GLY A 269 6.06 -4.32 -12.94
N ILE A 270 7.04 -3.76 -12.24
CA ILE A 270 7.98 -4.54 -11.42
C ILE A 270 7.79 -4.29 -9.93
N MET A 271 7.90 -5.36 -9.14
CA MET A 271 7.82 -5.30 -7.67
C MET A 271 8.93 -6.16 -7.03
N PRO A 272 10.20 -5.73 -7.12
CA PRO A 272 11.29 -6.39 -6.42
C PRO A 272 11.18 -6.18 -4.91
N LEU A 273 11.49 -7.23 -4.15
CA LEU A 273 11.58 -7.21 -2.69
C LEU A 273 12.75 -8.10 -2.23
N SER A 274 13.40 -7.73 -1.14
CA SER A 274 14.29 -8.66 -0.43
C SER A 274 13.47 -9.66 0.36
N ASP A 275 13.89 -10.93 0.46
CA ASP A 275 13.24 -11.88 1.36
C ASP A 275 13.72 -11.67 2.80
N ASP A 276 13.06 -10.77 3.49
CA ASP A 276 13.28 -10.47 4.89
C ASP A 276 11.95 -10.42 5.66
N ILE A 277 12.07 -10.47 6.99
CA ILE A 277 10.88 -10.49 7.89
C ILE A 277 9.97 -9.27 7.74
N TRP A 278 10.49 -8.14 7.28
CA TRP A 278 9.68 -6.95 7.01
C TRP A 278 8.92 -7.09 5.69
N SER A 279 9.61 -7.50 4.64
CA SER A 279 9.06 -7.64 3.29
C SER A 279 7.98 -8.72 3.22
N ARG A 280 8.09 -9.79 4.01
CA ARG A 280 7.04 -10.83 4.15
C ARG A 280 5.72 -10.28 4.67
N GLY A 281 5.75 -9.18 5.45
CA GLY A 281 4.56 -8.49 5.94
C GLY A 281 3.86 -7.59 4.91
N LYS A 282 4.46 -7.37 3.75
CA LYS A 282 3.85 -6.51 2.71
C LYS A 282 2.65 -7.18 2.05
N CYS A 283 1.67 -6.36 1.69
CA CYS A 283 0.39 -6.82 1.14
C CYS A 283 0.31 -6.82 -0.39
N GLY A 284 1.44 -6.85 -1.11
CA GLY A 284 1.48 -7.00 -2.57
C GLY A 284 0.88 -5.84 -3.37
N PHE A 285 0.68 -4.70 -2.74
CA PHE A 285 -0.14 -3.61 -3.27
C PHE A 285 0.27 -3.13 -4.67
N LYS A 286 1.57 -3.00 -4.96
CA LYS A 286 2.04 -2.58 -6.29
C LYS A 286 1.65 -3.58 -7.39
N ALA A 287 1.85 -4.87 -7.13
CA ALA A 287 1.44 -5.92 -8.07
C ALA A 287 -0.07 -5.87 -8.31
N LEU A 288 -0.87 -5.68 -7.25
CA LEU A 288 -2.32 -5.54 -7.38
C LEU A 288 -2.73 -4.31 -8.22
N GLN A 289 -2.04 -3.17 -8.08
CA GLN A 289 -2.31 -1.99 -8.91
C GLN A 289 -2.01 -2.25 -10.38
N TYR A 290 -0.85 -2.84 -10.70
CA TYR A 290 -0.50 -3.18 -12.08
C TYR A 290 -1.52 -4.15 -12.67
N MET A 291 -1.77 -5.25 -11.98
CA MET A 291 -2.71 -6.28 -12.43
C MET A 291 -4.12 -5.73 -12.61
N ALA A 292 -4.59 -4.85 -11.70
CA ALA A 292 -5.90 -4.20 -11.83
C ALA A 292 -6.06 -3.40 -13.11
N LEU A 293 -4.98 -2.79 -13.58
CA LEU A 293 -4.94 -2.02 -14.83
C LEU A 293 -4.64 -2.89 -16.07
N GLY A 294 -4.56 -4.22 -15.91
CA GLY A 294 -4.22 -5.14 -16.99
C GLY A 294 -2.74 -5.10 -17.40
N ILE A 295 -1.88 -4.56 -16.54
CA ILE A 295 -0.43 -4.50 -16.74
C ILE A 295 0.18 -5.76 -16.10
N PRO A 296 0.94 -6.58 -16.84
CA PRO A 296 1.66 -7.72 -16.29
C PRO A 296 2.57 -7.31 -15.13
N ALA A 297 2.44 -8.00 -14.00
CA ALA A 297 3.29 -7.82 -12.84
C ALA A 297 4.42 -8.86 -12.81
N VAL A 298 5.65 -8.40 -12.62
CA VAL A 298 6.82 -9.23 -12.34
C VAL A 298 7.29 -8.90 -10.93
N ALA A 299 7.32 -9.89 -10.04
CA ALA A 299 7.60 -9.65 -8.62
C ALA A 299 8.55 -10.72 -8.03
N THR A 300 9.18 -10.41 -6.92
CA THR A 300 9.90 -11.42 -6.13
C THR A 300 8.91 -12.31 -5.38
N PRO A 301 9.12 -13.65 -5.27
CA PRO A 301 8.24 -14.59 -4.58
C PRO A 301 8.33 -14.44 -3.05
N VAL A 302 8.03 -13.26 -2.52
CA VAL A 302 8.12 -12.92 -1.10
C VAL A 302 6.74 -12.63 -0.53
N GLY A 303 6.42 -13.27 0.60
CA GLY A 303 5.16 -13.07 1.31
C GLY A 303 3.94 -13.31 0.41
N VAL A 304 2.98 -12.41 0.44
CA VAL A 304 1.70 -12.52 -0.29
C VAL A 304 1.84 -12.47 -1.82
N ASN A 305 3.00 -12.09 -2.37
CA ASN A 305 3.19 -12.09 -3.82
C ASN A 305 2.99 -13.49 -4.41
N THR A 306 3.31 -14.56 -3.65
CA THR A 306 3.09 -15.96 -4.06
C THR A 306 1.63 -16.40 -4.01
N GLU A 307 0.77 -15.67 -3.31
CA GLU A 307 -0.68 -15.89 -3.27
C GLU A 307 -1.40 -15.10 -4.38
N ILE A 308 -0.86 -13.91 -4.72
CA ILE A 308 -1.40 -13.03 -5.75
C ILE A 308 -1.04 -13.52 -7.14
N ILE A 309 0.24 -13.87 -7.35
CA ILE A 309 0.81 -14.20 -8.65
C ILE A 309 1.01 -15.72 -8.77
N GLU A 310 0.38 -16.30 -9.78
CA GLU A 310 0.66 -17.62 -10.30
C GLU A 310 1.60 -17.47 -11.50
N HIS A 311 2.84 -17.97 -11.32
CA HIS A 311 3.94 -17.77 -12.27
C HIS A 311 3.58 -18.26 -13.69
N GLY A 312 3.74 -17.39 -14.69
CA GLY A 312 3.45 -17.67 -16.10
C GLY A 312 1.95 -17.69 -16.45
N VAL A 313 1.05 -17.50 -15.48
CA VAL A 313 -0.41 -17.49 -15.70
C VAL A 313 -0.96 -16.07 -15.66
N ASN A 314 -0.76 -15.36 -14.56
CA ASN A 314 -1.32 -14.02 -14.33
C ASN A 314 -0.24 -12.98 -13.94
N GLY A 315 1.02 -13.35 -14.02
CA GLY A 315 2.20 -12.57 -13.70
C GLY A 315 3.43 -13.47 -13.65
N PHE A 316 4.55 -12.91 -13.25
CA PHE A 316 5.79 -13.67 -13.10
C PHE A 316 6.39 -13.48 -11.71
N LEU A 317 6.97 -14.55 -11.16
CA LEU A 317 7.71 -14.56 -9.91
C LEU A 317 9.18 -14.86 -10.24
N CYS A 318 10.09 -13.96 -9.87
CA CYS A 318 11.51 -14.05 -10.20
C CYS A 318 12.37 -13.79 -8.95
N THR A 319 13.39 -14.63 -8.74
CA THR A 319 14.31 -14.55 -7.60
C THR A 319 15.69 -14.06 -8.04
N THR A 320 16.24 -14.66 -9.10
CA THR A 320 17.59 -14.37 -9.60
C THR A 320 17.56 -13.33 -10.73
N GLU A 321 18.68 -12.65 -10.96
CA GLU A 321 18.82 -11.71 -12.08
C GLU A 321 18.51 -12.35 -13.43
N GLU A 322 18.89 -13.63 -13.61
CA GLU A 322 18.63 -14.36 -14.85
C GLU A 322 17.14 -14.65 -15.04
N GLU A 323 16.41 -15.02 -13.99
CA GLU A 323 14.96 -15.18 -14.04
C GLU A 323 14.26 -13.85 -14.35
N TRP A 324 14.67 -12.75 -13.71
CA TRP A 324 14.17 -11.42 -14.00
C TRP A 324 14.41 -11.03 -15.44
N PHE A 325 15.63 -11.21 -15.93
CA PHE A 325 15.98 -10.90 -17.31
C PHE A 325 15.14 -11.71 -18.30
N THR A 326 15.03 -13.03 -18.08
CA THR A 326 14.30 -13.95 -18.97
C THR A 326 12.80 -13.61 -19.01
N CYS A 327 12.18 -13.37 -17.85
CA CYS A 327 10.76 -13.02 -17.77
C CYS A 327 10.47 -11.66 -18.41
N LEU A 328 11.28 -10.63 -18.11
CA LEU A 328 11.11 -9.30 -18.68
C LEU A 328 11.33 -9.35 -20.20
N LYS A 329 12.39 -10.03 -20.66
CA LYS A 329 12.67 -10.23 -22.09
C LYS A 329 11.49 -10.91 -22.80
N SER A 330 10.95 -11.98 -22.22
CA SER A 330 9.80 -12.69 -22.79
C SER A 330 8.58 -11.79 -22.92
N LEU A 331 8.27 -10.95 -21.93
CA LEU A 331 7.17 -9.99 -21.99
C LEU A 331 7.43 -8.85 -22.99
N ILE A 332 8.69 -8.47 -23.22
CA ILE A 332 9.08 -7.47 -24.22
C ILE A 332 8.88 -8.02 -25.62
N ASP A 333 9.42 -9.22 -25.88
CA ASP A 333 9.45 -9.83 -27.21
C ASP A 333 8.06 -10.31 -27.69
N HIS A 334 7.14 -10.62 -26.75
CA HIS A 334 5.85 -11.23 -27.08
C HIS A 334 4.66 -10.36 -26.61
N PRO A 335 4.21 -9.37 -27.40
CA PRO A 335 3.08 -8.51 -27.05
C PRO A 335 1.79 -9.29 -26.75
N ALA A 336 1.52 -10.39 -27.44
CA ALA A 336 0.36 -11.24 -27.20
C ALA A 336 0.40 -11.90 -25.82
N LEU A 337 1.58 -12.41 -25.40
CA LEU A 337 1.79 -12.93 -24.04
C LEU A 337 1.58 -11.84 -22.99
N ARG A 338 2.13 -10.65 -23.22
CA ARG A 338 2.00 -9.49 -22.33
C ARG A 338 0.53 -9.13 -22.10
N GLN A 339 -0.27 -9.08 -23.19
CA GLN A 339 -1.71 -8.83 -23.10
C GLN A 339 -2.46 -9.96 -22.38
N GLN A 340 -2.12 -11.21 -22.66
CA GLN A 340 -2.76 -12.38 -22.04
C GLN A 340 -2.51 -12.39 -20.51
N ILE A 341 -1.25 -12.21 -20.08
CA ILE A 341 -0.87 -12.16 -18.66
C ILE A 341 -1.55 -10.99 -17.97
N GLY A 342 -1.55 -9.80 -18.58
CA GLY A 342 -2.21 -8.62 -18.04
C GLY A 342 -3.72 -8.83 -17.84
N ARG A 343 -4.41 -9.41 -18.84
CA ARG A 343 -5.85 -9.74 -18.74
C ARG A 343 -6.12 -10.70 -17.59
N ARG A 344 -5.39 -11.82 -17.50
CA ARG A 344 -5.55 -12.80 -16.40
C ARG A 344 -5.21 -12.20 -15.04
N GLY A 345 -4.22 -11.29 -15.01
CA GLY A 345 -3.91 -10.51 -13.81
C GLY A 345 -5.10 -9.69 -13.35
N ARG A 346 -5.75 -8.96 -14.25
CA ARG A 346 -6.94 -8.15 -13.95
C ARG A 346 -8.11 -9.02 -13.49
N GLU A 347 -8.38 -10.14 -14.15
CA GLU A 347 -9.41 -11.11 -13.76
C GLU A 347 -9.18 -11.57 -12.30
N LYS A 348 -7.97 -11.97 -11.94
CA LYS A 348 -7.60 -12.37 -10.57
C LYS A 348 -7.86 -11.27 -9.55
N VAL A 349 -7.54 -10.01 -9.89
CA VAL A 349 -7.78 -8.88 -8.97
C VAL A 349 -9.27 -8.61 -8.81
N ILE A 350 -10.04 -8.62 -9.89
CA ILE A 350 -11.49 -8.43 -9.83
C ILE A 350 -12.13 -9.49 -8.92
N ASP A 351 -11.76 -10.76 -9.07
CA ASP A 351 -12.35 -11.88 -8.36
C ASP A 351 -11.94 -11.96 -6.88
N ARG A 352 -10.69 -11.62 -6.55
CA ARG A 352 -10.13 -11.90 -5.23
C ARG A 352 -9.69 -10.67 -4.44
N TYR A 353 -9.32 -9.59 -5.12
CA TYR A 353 -8.68 -8.42 -4.50
C TYR A 353 -9.39 -7.10 -4.83
N SER A 354 -10.60 -7.15 -5.39
CA SER A 354 -11.41 -5.94 -5.60
C SER A 354 -12.12 -5.52 -4.32
N VAL A 355 -12.48 -4.24 -4.24
CA VAL A 355 -13.37 -3.73 -3.19
C VAL A 355 -14.66 -4.53 -3.16
N LEU A 356 -15.24 -4.78 -4.34
CA LEU A 356 -16.52 -5.50 -4.44
C LEU A 356 -16.43 -6.91 -3.87
N SER A 357 -15.41 -7.70 -4.28
CA SER A 357 -15.27 -9.10 -3.83
C SER A 357 -14.95 -9.20 -2.34
N ASN A 358 -14.37 -8.16 -1.73
CA ASN A 358 -13.99 -8.16 -0.31
C ASN A 358 -14.92 -7.34 0.60
N THR A 359 -15.93 -6.66 0.06
CA THR A 359 -16.95 -5.95 0.87
C THR A 359 -17.58 -6.84 1.95
N PRO A 360 -17.98 -8.10 1.68
CA PRO A 360 -18.52 -8.98 2.72
C PRO A 360 -17.51 -9.23 3.85
N THR A 361 -16.23 -9.46 3.52
CA THR A 361 -15.16 -9.65 4.50
C THR A 361 -14.97 -8.40 5.35
N PHE A 362 -14.92 -7.21 4.73
CA PHE A 362 -14.78 -5.96 5.46
C PHE A 362 -15.97 -5.69 6.38
N LEU A 363 -17.20 -5.88 5.91
CA LEU A 363 -18.41 -5.71 6.73
C LEU A 363 -18.49 -6.71 7.89
N SER A 364 -17.97 -7.93 7.71
CA SER A 364 -17.92 -8.93 8.78
C SER A 364 -17.09 -8.53 9.99
N LEU A 365 -16.22 -7.53 9.84
CA LEU A 365 -15.47 -6.95 10.96
C LEU A 365 -16.41 -6.35 12.02
N PHE A 366 -17.57 -5.86 11.62
CA PHE A 366 -18.55 -5.15 12.46
C PHE A 366 -19.74 -6.03 12.92
N ALA A 367 -19.64 -7.33 12.74
CA ALA A 367 -20.64 -8.29 13.18
C ALA A 367 -20.34 -8.86 14.58
#